data_293883650bbbf400b52e54588112b5ef
#
_entry.id   293883650bbbf400b52e54588112b5ef
#
_cell.length_a   1.000
_cell.length_b   1.000
_cell.length_c   1.000
_cell.angle_alpha   90.00
_cell.angle_beta   90.00
_cell.angle_gamma   90.00
#
_symmetry.space_group_name_H-M   'P 1'
#
loop_
_entity.id
_entity.type
_entity.pdbx_description
1 polymer ?
#
loop_
_entity_poly.entity_id
_entity_poly.type
_entity_poly.pdbx_seq_one_letter_code
_entity_poly.pdbx_strand_id
1 'polypeptide(L)'
;MSESIAQFEGTDGLLGHVVRLNIAVERVLNEIAGTYSLSVADYLVLGVIRRSPEHRSAPTAICEILGRTTGGMTLTLDRLESAGYIRRLPDPSDRRRVVVEATPTGIELAQKVNAHLHAWEESLELSADQRRSVAEGLAVITQAIVTAPSEQTSQVA
;
A
#
# COMPACT_ATOMS: atom_id res chain seq x y z
N MET A 1 24.14 3.31 9.82
CA MET A 1 23.01 3.43 8.87
C MET A 1 22.01 4.52 9.23
N SER A 2 22.06 5.07 10.46
CA SER A 2 21.27 6.26 10.87
C SER A 2 21.75 7.58 10.28
N GLU A 3 23.01 7.69 9.87
CA GLU A 3 23.61 8.94 9.40
C GLU A 3 23.12 9.40 8.01
N SER A 4 22.65 8.48 7.16
CA SER A 4 22.25 8.84 5.78
C SER A 4 20.93 9.61 5.68
N ILE A 5 20.05 9.48 6.70
CA ILE A 5 18.75 10.20 6.74
C ILE A 5 18.95 11.58 7.41
N ALA A 6 19.88 11.70 8.34
CA ALA A 6 20.19 12.95 9.04
C ALA A 6 20.79 14.04 8.14
N GLN A 7 21.38 13.69 6.98
CA GLN A 7 21.94 14.66 6.03
C GLN A 7 20.89 15.55 5.33
N PHE A 8 19.60 15.26 5.49
CA PHE A 8 18.50 16.06 4.95
C PHE A 8 17.84 16.97 6.00
N GLU A 9 18.45 17.12 7.18
CA GLU A 9 17.94 18.02 8.21
C GLU A 9 18.22 19.49 7.82
N GLY A 10 17.16 20.29 7.69
CA GLY A 10 17.22 21.72 7.80
C GLY A 10 16.48 22.58 6.77
N THR A 11 16.15 22.11 5.58
CA THR A 11 15.55 22.95 4.53
C THR A 11 14.30 22.36 3.87
N ASP A 12 13.92 21.16 4.25
CA ASP A 12 12.80 20.49 3.61
C ASP A 12 11.47 20.94 4.24
N GLY A 13 10.62 21.53 3.42
CA GLY A 13 9.23 21.75 3.77
C GLY A 13 8.50 20.43 4.06
N LEU A 14 7.20 20.53 4.35
CA LEU A 14 6.35 19.41 4.69
C LEU A 14 6.50 18.19 3.75
N LEU A 15 6.59 18.43 2.43
CA LEU A 15 6.76 17.34 1.44
C LEU A 15 8.09 16.61 1.58
N GLY A 16 9.17 17.27 1.98
CA GLY A 16 10.43 16.59 2.25
C GLY A 16 10.32 15.57 3.39
N HIS A 17 9.58 15.88 4.46
CA HIS A 17 9.30 14.94 5.54
C HIS A 17 8.48 13.74 5.04
N VAL A 18 7.47 13.99 4.19
CA VAL A 18 6.64 12.92 3.61
C VAL A 18 7.48 12.01 2.71
N VAL A 19 8.36 12.56 1.88
CA VAL A 19 9.25 11.77 1.01
C VAL A 19 10.19 10.88 1.83
N ARG A 20 10.83 11.43 2.88
CA ARG A 20 11.70 10.63 3.77
C ARG A 20 10.93 9.54 4.50
N LEU A 21 9.73 9.85 5.00
CA LEU A 21 8.85 8.87 5.62
C LEU A 21 8.51 7.76 4.64
N ASN A 22 8.13 8.10 3.39
CA ASN A 22 7.82 7.12 2.35
C ASN A 22 9.00 6.18 2.10
N ILE A 23 10.22 6.71 1.95
CA ILE A 23 11.44 5.89 1.76
C ILE A 23 11.66 4.94 2.93
N ALA A 24 11.50 5.43 4.17
CA ALA A 24 11.68 4.61 5.37
C ALA A 24 10.62 3.51 5.48
N VAL A 25 9.36 3.85 5.24
CA VAL A 25 8.23 2.90 5.26
C VAL A 25 8.36 1.87 4.14
N GLU A 26 8.73 2.28 2.92
CA GLU A 26 8.91 1.36 1.80
C GLU A 26 10.00 0.32 2.10
N ARG A 27 11.09 0.71 2.75
CA ARG A 27 12.12 -0.24 3.19
C ARG A 27 11.56 -1.29 4.15
N VAL A 28 10.82 -0.87 5.18
CA VAL A 28 10.21 -1.78 6.13
C VAL A 28 9.21 -2.72 5.47
N LEU A 29 8.38 -2.19 4.58
CA LEU A 29 7.43 -2.98 3.81
C LEU A 29 8.13 -4.03 2.94
N ASN A 30 9.24 -3.68 2.28
CA ASN A 30 10.04 -4.61 1.49
C ASN A 30 10.65 -5.72 2.36
N GLU A 31 11.21 -5.36 3.52
CA GLU A 31 11.79 -6.34 4.46
C GLU A 31 10.72 -7.32 4.94
N ILE A 32 9.59 -6.82 5.43
CA ILE A 32 8.52 -7.66 5.99
C ILE A 32 7.83 -8.48 4.90
N ALA A 33 7.43 -7.88 3.77
CA ALA A 33 6.82 -8.62 2.66
C ALA A 33 7.77 -9.70 2.11
N GLY A 34 9.07 -9.38 2.02
CA GLY A 34 10.12 -10.28 1.57
C GLY A 34 10.22 -11.55 2.41
N THR A 35 9.97 -11.50 3.74
CA THR A 35 9.96 -12.70 4.60
C THR A 35 8.86 -13.68 4.21
N TYR A 36 7.84 -13.23 3.50
CA TYR A 36 6.73 -14.04 2.98
C TYR A 36 6.83 -14.29 1.46
N SER A 37 7.99 -14.01 0.86
CA SER A 37 8.22 -14.11 -0.59
C SER A 37 7.26 -13.25 -1.42
N LEU A 38 6.80 -12.14 -0.88
CA LEU A 38 5.98 -11.14 -1.55
C LEU A 38 6.80 -9.89 -1.87
N SER A 39 6.51 -9.27 -3.01
CA SER A 39 6.86 -7.87 -3.22
C SER A 39 5.85 -6.95 -2.48
N VAL A 40 6.24 -5.70 -2.25
CA VAL A 40 5.29 -4.69 -1.70
C VAL A 40 4.06 -4.55 -2.60
N ALA A 41 4.24 -4.65 -3.92
CA ALA A 41 3.11 -4.61 -4.86
C ALA A 41 2.14 -5.77 -4.65
N ASP A 42 2.65 -7.00 -4.46
CA ASP A 42 1.83 -8.19 -4.21
C ASP A 42 1.04 -8.04 -2.90
N TYR A 43 1.72 -7.58 -1.83
CA TYR A 43 1.08 -7.34 -0.54
C TYR A 43 -0.03 -6.28 -0.61
N LEU A 44 0.22 -5.14 -1.29
CA LEU A 44 -0.76 -4.07 -1.42
C LEU A 44 -1.99 -4.53 -2.22
N VAL A 45 -1.78 -5.21 -3.34
CA VAL A 45 -2.87 -5.76 -4.18
C VAL A 45 -3.69 -6.77 -3.38
N LEU A 46 -3.04 -7.73 -2.73
CA LEU A 46 -3.72 -8.72 -1.91
C LEU A 46 -4.49 -8.07 -0.74
N GLY A 47 -3.91 -7.02 -0.16
CA GLY A 47 -4.54 -6.23 0.89
C GLY A 47 -5.81 -5.50 0.43
N VAL A 48 -5.83 -4.95 -0.79
CA VAL A 48 -7.03 -4.34 -1.38
C VAL A 48 -8.11 -5.40 -1.59
N ILE A 49 -7.78 -6.52 -2.24
CA ILE A 49 -8.74 -7.58 -2.54
C ILE A 49 -9.36 -8.14 -1.24
N ARG A 50 -8.53 -8.40 -0.22
CA ARG A 50 -8.98 -8.90 1.08
C ARG A 50 -9.98 -7.97 1.78
N ARG A 51 -9.80 -6.65 1.64
CA ARG A 51 -10.69 -5.65 2.27
C ARG A 51 -11.93 -5.35 1.43
N SER A 52 -11.96 -5.76 0.18
CA SER A 52 -13.11 -5.57 -0.72
C SER A 52 -14.28 -6.48 -0.31
N PRO A 53 -15.53 -6.12 -0.66
CA PRO A 53 -16.69 -6.97 -0.41
C PRO A 53 -16.49 -8.39 -0.95
N GLU A 54 -16.88 -9.40 -0.20
CA GLU A 54 -16.71 -10.81 -0.55
C GLU A 54 -15.26 -11.19 -0.93
N HIS A 55 -14.27 -10.40 -0.53
CA HIS A 55 -12.86 -10.55 -0.93
C HIS A 55 -12.67 -10.53 -2.45
N ARG A 56 -13.45 -9.72 -3.16
CA ARG A 56 -13.43 -9.58 -4.62
C ARG A 56 -13.23 -8.13 -5.04
N SER A 57 -12.51 -7.91 -6.13
CA SER A 57 -12.34 -6.58 -6.73
C SER A 57 -12.07 -6.69 -8.23
N ALA A 58 -12.51 -5.69 -8.99
CA ALA A 58 -12.12 -5.56 -10.39
C ALA A 58 -10.66 -5.08 -10.48
N PRO A 59 -9.84 -5.58 -11.43
CA PRO A 59 -8.47 -5.11 -11.63
C PRO A 59 -8.36 -3.59 -11.82
N THR A 60 -9.32 -2.97 -12.48
CA THR A 60 -9.38 -1.51 -12.67
C THR A 60 -9.58 -0.76 -11.35
N ALA A 61 -10.46 -1.24 -10.48
CA ALA A 61 -10.68 -0.64 -9.16
C ALA A 61 -9.42 -0.75 -8.29
N ILE A 62 -8.68 -1.87 -8.38
CA ILE A 62 -7.42 -2.02 -7.67
C ILE A 62 -6.38 -1.01 -8.19
N CYS A 63 -6.32 -0.80 -9.53
CA CYS A 63 -5.44 0.21 -10.13
C CYS A 63 -5.75 1.62 -9.60
N GLU A 64 -7.02 2.00 -9.54
CA GLU A 64 -7.47 3.30 -9.03
C GLU A 64 -7.07 3.50 -7.55
N ILE A 65 -7.36 2.51 -6.70
CA ILE A 65 -7.04 2.56 -5.26
C ILE A 65 -5.52 2.71 -5.03
N LEU A 66 -4.71 1.99 -5.82
CA LEU A 66 -3.26 1.96 -5.64
C LEU A 66 -2.49 2.97 -6.51
N GLY A 67 -3.18 3.78 -7.33
CA GLY A 67 -2.55 4.73 -8.24
C GLY A 67 -1.61 4.04 -9.25
N ARG A 68 -1.96 2.84 -9.74
CA ARG A 68 -1.07 2.02 -10.59
C ARG A 68 -1.61 1.87 -12.00
N THR A 69 -0.69 1.61 -12.94
CA THR A 69 -1.04 1.33 -14.34
C THR A 69 -1.52 -0.12 -14.52
N THR A 70 -2.36 -0.35 -15.53
CA THR A 70 -2.92 -1.67 -15.85
C THR A 70 -1.84 -2.70 -16.22
N GLY A 71 -0.76 -2.27 -16.90
CA GLY A 71 0.33 -3.19 -17.27
C GLY A 71 1.07 -3.79 -16.07
N GLY A 72 1.47 -2.95 -15.10
CA GLY A 72 2.10 -3.42 -13.85
C GLY A 72 1.15 -4.27 -13.00
N MET A 73 -0.15 -3.94 -13.03
CA MET A 73 -1.17 -4.70 -12.31
C MET A 73 -1.30 -6.13 -12.87
N THR A 74 -1.30 -6.30 -14.17
CA THR A 74 -1.40 -7.64 -14.80
C THR A 74 -0.30 -8.56 -14.31
N LEU A 75 0.96 -8.11 -14.31
CA LEU A 75 2.10 -8.90 -13.84
C LEU A 75 1.97 -9.29 -12.35
N THR A 76 1.47 -8.37 -11.52
CA THR A 76 1.24 -8.63 -10.10
C THR A 76 0.14 -9.67 -9.90
N LEU A 77 -0.97 -9.52 -10.61
CA LEU A 77 -2.08 -10.48 -10.55
C LEU A 77 -1.68 -11.86 -11.07
N ASP A 78 -0.87 -11.94 -12.13
CA ASP A 78 -0.38 -13.21 -12.66
C ASP A 78 0.49 -13.96 -11.65
N ARG A 79 1.40 -13.24 -10.94
CA ARG A 79 2.20 -13.83 -9.86
C ARG A 79 1.35 -14.34 -8.71
N LEU A 80 0.40 -13.53 -8.23
CA LEU A 80 -0.48 -13.90 -7.12
C LEU A 80 -1.38 -15.08 -7.47
N GLU A 81 -1.88 -15.15 -8.71
CA GLU A 81 -2.68 -16.29 -9.19
C GLU A 81 -1.83 -17.55 -9.33
N SER A 82 -0.64 -17.45 -9.93
CA SER A 82 0.30 -18.57 -10.04
C SER A 82 0.74 -19.13 -8.69
N ALA A 83 0.82 -18.27 -7.67
CA ALA A 83 1.10 -18.67 -6.29
C ALA A 83 -0.14 -19.19 -5.54
N GLY A 84 -1.33 -19.17 -6.16
CA GLY A 84 -2.56 -19.65 -5.55
C GLY A 84 -3.18 -18.72 -4.51
N TYR A 85 -2.77 -17.46 -4.43
CA TYR A 85 -3.27 -16.48 -3.45
C TYR A 85 -4.53 -15.77 -3.91
N ILE A 86 -4.76 -15.70 -5.21
CA ILE A 86 -5.98 -15.18 -5.83
C ILE A 86 -6.44 -16.12 -6.94
N ARG A 87 -7.66 -15.89 -7.41
CA ARG A 87 -8.21 -16.50 -8.63
C ARG A 87 -8.98 -15.47 -9.44
N ARG A 88 -8.98 -15.60 -10.75
CA ARG A 88 -9.80 -14.79 -11.64
C ARG A 88 -11.14 -15.48 -11.88
N LEU A 89 -12.21 -14.70 -11.79
CA LEU A 89 -13.59 -15.17 -12.00
C LEU A 89 -14.31 -14.25 -12.96
N PRO A 90 -15.31 -14.74 -13.72
CA PRO A 90 -16.24 -13.86 -14.41
C PRO A 90 -16.98 -12.99 -13.39
N ASP A 91 -17.20 -11.71 -13.72
CA ASP A 91 -18.01 -10.82 -12.90
C ASP A 91 -19.47 -11.34 -12.88
N PRO A 92 -20.11 -11.49 -11.70
CA PRO A 92 -21.49 -11.94 -11.60
C PRO A 92 -22.51 -11.04 -12.34
N SER A 93 -22.19 -9.74 -12.45
CA SER A 93 -23.06 -8.75 -13.13
C SER A 93 -22.81 -8.63 -14.63
N ASP A 94 -21.58 -8.91 -15.09
CA ASP A 94 -21.21 -8.87 -16.50
C ASP A 94 -20.10 -9.91 -16.77
N ARG A 95 -20.48 -11.03 -17.36
CA ARG A 95 -19.56 -12.14 -17.66
C ARG A 95 -18.41 -11.79 -18.63
N ARG A 96 -18.46 -10.62 -19.28
CA ARG A 96 -17.37 -10.10 -20.11
C ARG A 96 -16.26 -9.46 -19.30
N ARG A 97 -16.54 -9.14 -18.01
CA ARG A 97 -15.59 -8.57 -17.08
C ARG A 97 -15.00 -9.67 -16.20
N VAL A 98 -13.81 -9.39 -15.71
CA VAL A 98 -13.10 -10.26 -14.78
C VAL A 98 -13.05 -9.56 -13.42
N VAL A 99 -13.32 -10.31 -12.37
CA VAL A 99 -13.01 -9.95 -10.99
C VAL A 99 -11.92 -10.87 -10.47
N VAL A 100 -11.12 -10.38 -9.56
CA VAL A 100 -10.14 -11.17 -8.80
C VAL A 100 -10.66 -11.38 -7.39
N GLU A 101 -10.51 -12.61 -6.91
CA GLU A 101 -10.94 -13.02 -5.57
C GLU A 101 -9.74 -13.57 -4.81
N ALA A 102 -9.59 -13.16 -3.53
CA ALA A 102 -8.59 -13.75 -2.67
C ALA A 102 -9.00 -15.17 -2.25
N THR A 103 -8.08 -16.11 -2.39
CA THR A 103 -8.28 -17.47 -1.86
C THR A 103 -8.14 -17.48 -0.33
N PRO A 104 -8.61 -18.52 0.37
CA PRO A 104 -8.36 -18.66 1.81
C PRO A 104 -6.88 -18.57 2.17
N THR A 105 -6.01 -19.17 1.36
CA THR A 105 -4.54 -19.10 1.53
C THR A 105 -4.03 -17.67 1.35
N GLY A 106 -4.55 -16.93 0.38
CA GLY A 106 -4.20 -15.52 0.18
C GLY A 106 -4.66 -14.62 1.32
N ILE A 107 -5.86 -14.86 1.86
CA ILE A 107 -6.39 -14.14 3.02
C ILE A 107 -5.50 -14.40 4.25
N GLU A 108 -5.18 -15.66 4.52
CA GLU A 108 -4.32 -16.05 5.64
C GLU A 108 -2.93 -15.41 5.52
N LEU A 109 -2.33 -15.43 4.32
CA LEU A 109 -1.05 -14.79 4.06
C LEU A 109 -1.09 -13.29 4.34
N ALA A 110 -2.10 -12.59 3.83
CA ALA A 110 -2.26 -11.16 4.07
C ALA A 110 -2.45 -10.84 5.57
N GLN A 111 -3.13 -11.71 6.33
CA GLN A 111 -3.27 -11.56 7.77
C GLN A 111 -1.93 -11.73 8.49
N LYS A 112 -1.10 -12.71 8.09
CA LYS A 112 0.25 -12.93 8.65
C LYS A 112 1.16 -11.72 8.41
N VAL A 113 1.16 -11.18 7.19
CA VAL A 113 1.92 -9.95 6.87
C VAL A 113 1.45 -8.77 7.71
N ASN A 114 0.14 -8.56 7.82
CA ASN A 114 -0.41 -7.50 8.65
C ASN A 114 -0.04 -7.66 10.13
N ALA A 115 -0.10 -8.87 10.68
CA ALA A 115 0.28 -9.14 12.06
C ALA A 115 1.76 -8.82 12.30
N HIS A 116 2.63 -9.13 11.33
CA HIS A 116 4.06 -8.78 11.41
C HIS A 116 4.28 -7.26 11.36
N LEU A 117 3.56 -6.55 10.47
CA LEU A 117 3.62 -5.09 10.41
C LEU A 117 3.14 -4.45 11.72
N HIS A 118 2.05 -4.95 12.30
CA HIS A 118 1.59 -4.48 13.61
C HIS A 118 2.59 -4.73 14.73
N ALA A 119 3.19 -5.92 14.78
CA ALA A 119 4.22 -6.23 15.76
C ALA A 119 5.45 -5.30 15.61
N TRP A 120 5.84 -5.00 14.37
CA TRP A 120 6.90 -4.03 14.11
C TRP A 120 6.48 -2.62 14.54
N GLU A 121 5.26 -2.19 14.23
CA GLU A 121 4.74 -0.88 14.65
C GLU A 121 4.71 -0.74 16.17
N GLU A 122 4.30 -1.77 16.88
CA GLU A 122 4.31 -1.80 18.35
C GLU A 122 5.74 -1.71 18.94
N SER A 123 6.76 -2.16 18.19
CA SER A 123 8.15 -2.05 18.61
C SER A 123 8.71 -0.62 18.50
N LEU A 124 8.00 0.30 17.83
CA LEU A 124 8.38 1.71 17.81
C LEU A 124 8.18 2.33 19.20
N GLU A 125 9.22 2.94 19.73
CA GLU A 125 9.20 3.61 21.04
C GLU A 125 8.40 4.92 21.01
N LEU A 126 7.09 4.81 20.69
CA LEU A 126 6.17 5.94 20.64
C LEU A 126 5.10 5.79 21.74
N SER A 127 4.87 6.87 22.50
CA SER A 127 3.74 6.92 23.43
C SER A 127 2.39 6.89 22.67
N ALA A 128 1.31 6.53 23.37
CA ALA A 128 -0.04 6.53 22.78
C ALA A 128 -0.44 7.90 22.21
N ASP A 129 -0.04 8.98 22.89
CA ASP A 129 -0.34 10.34 22.44
C ASP A 129 0.48 10.74 21.22
N GLN A 130 1.75 10.33 21.13
CA GLN A 130 2.57 10.51 19.93
C GLN A 130 2.00 9.74 18.74
N ARG A 131 1.60 8.48 18.93
CA ARG A 131 0.95 7.67 17.87
C ARG A 131 -0.30 8.37 17.35
N ARG A 132 -1.15 8.86 18.24
CA ARG A 132 -2.37 9.60 17.88
C ARG A 132 -2.06 10.85 17.10
N SER A 133 -1.18 11.71 17.61
CA SER A 133 -0.80 12.98 16.95
C SER A 133 -0.20 12.74 15.56
N VAL A 134 0.65 11.72 15.39
CA VAL A 134 1.22 11.36 14.09
C VAL A 134 0.12 10.86 13.14
N ALA A 135 -0.76 10.00 13.59
CA ALA A 135 -1.87 9.49 12.76
C ALA A 135 -2.80 10.61 12.29
N GLU A 136 -3.17 11.54 13.18
CA GLU A 136 -3.96 12.73 12.85
C GLU A 136 -3.23 13.62 11.84
N GLY A 137 -1.95 13.91 12.06
CA GLY A 137 -1.13 14.71 11.14
C GLY A 137 -1.02 14.08 9.74
N LEU A 138 -0.80 12.77 9.68
CA LEU A 138 -0.77 12.01 8.41
C LEU A 138 -2.12 12.04 7.70
N ALA A 139 -3.23 11.93 8.43
CA ALA A 139 -4.57 12.03 7.84
C ALA A 139 -4.83 13.40 7.23
N VAL A 140 -4.46 14.48 7.94
CA VAL A 140 -4.60 15.87 7.46
C VAL A 140 -3.80 16.09 6.17
N ILE A 141 -2.52 15.69 6.14
CA ILE A 141 -1.69 15.89 4.94
C ILE A 141 -2.15 15.03 3.77
N THR A 142 -2.55 13.78 4.03
CA THR A 142 -3.10 12.90 2.99
C THR A 142 -4.33 13.52 2.35
N GLN A 143 -5.27 14.02 3.17
CA GLN A 143 -6.46 14.68 2.67
C GLN A 143 -6.12 15.94 1.86
N ALA A 144 -5.18 16.75 2.34
CA ALA A 144 -4.75 17.97 1.63
C ALA A 144 -4.14 17.66 0.26
N ILE A 145 -3.30 16.60 0.17
CA ILE A 145 -2.68 16.20 -1.09
C ILE A 145 -3.73 15.65 -2.06
N VAL A 146 -4.64 14.79 -1.58
CA VAL A 146 -5.68 14.17 -2.42
C VAL A 146 -6.66 15.19 -2.97
N THR A 147 -6.95 16.25 -2.20
CA THR A 147 -7.90 17.31 -2.62
C THR A 147 -7.24 18.49 -3.35
N ALA A 148 -5.91 18.50 -3.45
CA ALA A 148 -5.21 19.58 -4.16
C ALA A 148 -5.59 19.60 -5.65
N PRO A 149 -5.92 20.79 -6.23
CA PRO A 149 -6.20 20.88 -7.66
C PRO A 149 -4.96 20.50 -8.49
N SER A 150 -5.17 19.67 -9.51
CA SER A 150 -4.07 19.20 -10.39
C SER A 150 -3.37 20.34 -11.16
N GLU A 151 -4.01 21.51 -11.29
CA GLU A 151 -3.45 22.69 -11.97
C GLU A 151 -2.34 23.38 -11.19
N GLN A 152 -2.27 23.23 -9.86
CA GLN A 152 -1.22 23.86 -9.04
C GLN A 152 0.15 23.21 -9.24
N THR A 153 0.23 21.99 -9.70
CA THR A 153 1.49 21.26 -9.94
C THR A 153 2.21 21.77 -11.20
N SER A 154 1.48 22.43 -12.13
CA SER A 154 2.02 22.93 -13.40
C SER A 154 2.48 24.42 -13.37
N GLN A 155 2.19 25.16 -12.29
CA GLN A 155 2.48 26.60 -12.21
C GLN A 155 3.76 26.96 -11.47
N VAL A 156 4.51 25.98 -10.96
CA VAL A 156 5.77 26.16 -10.18
C VAL A 156 7.01 25.80 -11.00
N ALA A 157 6.93 25.90 -12.32
CA ALA A 157 8.09 25.72 -13.22
C ALA A 157 8.59 27.06 -13.72
#